data_9910a756fdae3a16de08ba0486fc1e15
#
_entry.id   9910a756fdae3a16de08ba0486fc1e15
#
_cell.length_a   1.000
_cell.length_b   1.000
_cell.length_c   1.000
_cell.angle_alpha   90.00
_cell.angle_beta   90.00
_cell.angle_gamma   90.00
#
_symmetry.space_group_name_H-M   'P 1'
#
loop_
_entity.id
_entity.type
_entity.pdbx_description
1 polymer ?
#
loop_
_entity_poly.entity_id
_entity_poly.type
_entity_poly.pdbx_seq_one_letter_code
_entity_poly.pdbx_strand_id
1 'polypeptide(L)'
;MKKLLFTLMAIVAAISFSACSKDDGETWTDDSPIIEFKDSYFLEALVKSTDNDDGSKIDKNGDGRISEKEASVVKSLDVGGSGIRGIDGISYFTALTTLDCGYNQLTSLDVSKNTALTGLRCRSNQLTSLDVSKNTALTTLDCGSNQLTSLDFSKNTALTTLDCGYNQLTSLDV
;
A
#
# COMPACT_ATOMS: atom_id res chain seq x y z
N MET A 1 23.83 37.19 38.15
CA MET A 1 22.96 36.03 38.02
C MET A 1 23.09 35.53 36.59
N LYS A 2 23.90 34.47 36.38
CA LYS A 2 24.13 33.87 35.07
C LYS A 2 23.12 32.73 34.89
N LYS A 3 22.24 32.84 33.89
CA LYS A 3 21.34 31.73 33.49
C LYS A 3 22.14 30.74 32.64
N LEU A 4 22.28 29.53 33.16
CA LEU A 4 22.86 28.40 32.47
C LEU A 4 21.79 27.77 31.57
N LEU A 5 22.00 27.82 30.23
CA LEU A 5 21.17 27.21 29.23
C LEU A 5 21.64 25.76 29.06
N PHE A 6 20.88 24.79 29.54
CA PHE A 6 21.12 23.36 29.26
C PHE A 6 20.57 23.03 27.88
N THR A 7 21.46 22.86 26.92
CA THR A 7 21.13 22.28 25.61
C THR A 7 21.11 20.75 25.81
N LEU A 8 19.93 20.16 25.78
CA LEU A 8 19.75 18.72 25.79
C LEU A 8 20.09 18.18 24.38
N MET A 9 21.28 17.65 24.24
CA MET A 9 21.72 16.97 23.03
C MET A 9 21.18 15.53 23.10
N ALA A 10 20.10 15.25 22.34
CA ALA A 10 19.61 13.89 22.16
C ALA A 10 20.62 13.12 21.30
N ILE A 11 21.40 12.26 21.94
CA ILE A 11 22.25 11.28 21.24
C ILE A 11 21.31 10.17 20.77
N VAL A 12 20.95 10.18 19.50
CA VAL A 12 20.33 9.03 18.84
C VAL A 12 21.45 8.00 18.64
N ALA A 13 21.52 7.02 19.52
CA ALA A 13 22.36 5.85 19.33
C ALA A 13 21.75 5.01 18.20
N ALA A 14 22.35 5.06 17.01
CA ALA A 14 22.06 4.11 15.96
C ALA A 14 22.55 2.72 16.42
N ILE A 15 21.61 1.89 16.88
CA ILE A 15 21.88 0.49 17.15
C ILE A 15 21.77 -0.24 15.82
N SER A 16 22.94 -0.50 15.22
CA SER A 16 23.04 -1.36 14.05
C SER A 16 22.78 -2.80 14.48
N PHE A 17 21.56 -3.30 14.29
CA PHE A 17 21.30 -4.74 14.38
C PHE A 17 21.73 -5.40 13.07
N SER A 18 22.88 -6.05 13.10
CA SER A 18 23.31 -6.96 12.05
C SER A 18 22.52 -8.28 12.20
N ALA A 19 21.42 -8.41 11.46
CA ALA A 19 20.74 -9.68 11.32
C ALA A 19 21.48 -10.50 10.24
N CYS A 20 22.17 -11.54 10.66
CA CYS A 20 22.83 -12.48 9.77
C CYS A 20 21.79 -13.45 9.20
N SER A 21 21.26 -13.18 8.01
CA SER A 21 20.60 -14.19 7.20
C SER A 21 21.58 -14.70 6.14
N LYS A 22 21.78 -16.01 6.12
CA LYS A 22 22.55 -16.70 5.06
C LYS A 22 21.68 -16.74 3.81
N ASP A 23 21.84 -15.75 2.96
CA ASP A 23 21.55 -15.87 1.54
C ASP A 23 22.38 -14.81 0.79
N ASP A 24 23.22 -15.24 -0.10
CA ASP A 24 23.95 -14.51 -1.18
C ASP A 24 24.71 -13.21 -0.88
N GLY A 25 25.23 -12.99 0.30
CA GLY A 25 26.33 -12.04 0.55
C GLY A 25 26.08 -10.55 0.34
N GLU A 26 24.91 -10.13 -0.11
CA GLU A 26 24.53 -8.72 -0.18
C GLU A 26 23.72 -8.34 1.07
N THR A 27 24.35 -7.61 1.97
CA THR A 27 23.62 -6.96 3.08
C THR A 27 22.76 -5.85 2.48
N TRP A 28 21.42 -5.98 2.59
CA TRP A 28 20.52 -4.90 2.22
C TRP A 28 20.80 -3.68 3.11
N THR A 29 21.38 -2.65 2.52
CA THR A 29 21.57 -1.35 3.20
C THR A 29 20.55 -0.36 2.68
N ASP A 30 19.81 0.25 3.58
CA ASP A 30 18.77 1.20 3.25
C ASP A 30 18.81 2.40 4.20
N ASP A 31 19.24 3.53 3.67
CA ASP A 31 19.26 4.83 4.36
C ASP A 31 18.08 5.72 3.91
N SER A 32 17.11 5.16 3.16
CA SER A 32 15.97 5.94 2.70
C SER A 32 14.98 6.23 3.85
N PRO A 33 14.18 7.30 3.73
CA PRO A 33 13.22 7.64 4.77
C PRO A 33 12.26 6.51 5.09
N ILE A 34 11.93 6.36 6.38
CA ILE A 34 10.90 5.43 6.85
C ILE A 34 9.53 6.06 6.62
N ILE A 35 8.60 5.27 6.09
CA ILE A 35 7.22 5.69 5.86
C ILE A 35 6.45 5.60 7.19
N GLU A 36 5.76 6.69 7.55
CA GLU A 36 4.86 6.73 8.69
C GLU A 36 3.45 6.27 8.28
N PHE A 37 3.06 5.08 8.72
CA PHE A 37 1.72 4.55 8.49
C PHE A 37 0.80 4.89 9.67
N LYS A 38 -0.36 5.48 9.38
CA LYS A 38 -1.35 5.84 10.43
C LYS A 38 -2.11 4.61 10.94
N ASP A 39 -2.32 3.62 10.07
CA ASP A 39 -2.99 2.37 10.43
C ASP A 39 -1.96 1.30 10.81
N SER A 40 -1.97 0.89 12.09
CA SER A 40 -1.04 -0.11 12.59
C SER A 40 -1.28 -1.52 12.02
N TYR A 41 -2.53 -1.83 11.64
CA TYR A 41 -2.85 -3.10 10.97
C TYR A 41 -2.27 -3.13 9.55
N PHE A 42 -2.25 -1.97 8.87
CA PHE A 42 -1.60 -1.89 7.56
C PHE A 42 -0.09 -2.10 7.66
N LEU A 43 0.59 -1.41 8.59
CA LEU A 43 2.02 -1.64 8.83
C LEU A 43 2.29 -3.11 9.21
N GLU A 44 1.50 -3.69 10.12
CA GLU A 44 1.67 -5.08 10.54
C GLU A 44 1.49 -6.05 9.36
N ALA A 45 0.51 -5.80 8.49
CA ALA A 45 0.31 -6.57 7.28
C ALA A 45 1.52 -6.48 6.35
N LEU A 46 2.06 -5.28 6.10
CA LEU A 46 3.24 -5.07 5.25
C LEU A 46 4.48 -5.80 5.76
N VAL A 47 4.79 -5.67 7.06
CA VAL A 47 5.95 -6.31 7.69
C VAL A 47 5.88 -7.84 7.62
N LYS A 48 4.66 -8.41 7.65
CA LYS A 48 4.43 -9.86 7.56
C LYS A 48 4.32 -10.37 6.14
N SER A 49 4.07 -9.49 5.18
CA SER A 49 3.81 -9.86 3.77
C SER A 49 5.09 -10.03 2.97
N THR A 50 4.93 -10.75 1.88
CA THR A 50 5.91 -10.85 0.80
C THR A 50 5.36 -10.19 -0.46
N ASP A 51 6.25 -9.73 -1.34
CA ASP A 51 5.85 -9.36 -2.71
C ASP A 51 5.38 -10.65 -3.42
N ASN A 52 4.12 -10.67 -3.86
CA ASN A 52 3.55 -11.84 -4.51
C ASN A 52 4.08 -12.05 -5.94
N ASP A 53 4.90 -11.12 -6.47
CA ASP A 53 5.55 -11.28 -7.77
C ASP A 53 6.79 -12.19 -7.66
N ASP A 54 7.64 -11.98 -6.64
CA ASP A 54 8.90 -12.72 -6.49
C ASP A 54 9.05 -13.48 -5.15
N GLY A 55 8.08 -13.33 -4.24
CA GLY A 55 8.09 -13.96 -2.93
C GLY A 55 9.05 -13.32 -1.92
N SER A 56 9.71 -12.21 -2.27
CA SER A 56 10.62 -11.52 -1.35
C SER A 56 9.84 -10.81 -0.25
N LYS A 57 10.44 -10.71 0.94
CA LYS A 57 9.84 -9.91 2.02
C LYS A 57 9.76 -8.43 1.63
N ILE A 58 8.70 -7.75 2.04
CA ILE A 58 8.58 -6.30 1.88
C ILE A 58 9.53 -5.59 2.84
N ASP A 59 9.50 -5.97 4.12
CA ASP A 59 10.51 -5.58 5.12
C ASP A 59 11.79 -6.40 4.88
N LYS A 60 12.67 -5.87 4.02
CA LYS A 60 13.87 -6.59 3.55
C LYS A 60 14.97 -6.65 4.60
N ASN A 61 15.08 -5.62 5.43
CA ASN A 61 16.08 -5.54 6.49
C ASN A 61 15.61 -6.17 7.81
N GLY A 62 14.30 -6.44 7.96
CA GLY A 62 13.71 -7.10 9.13
C GLY A 62 13.64 -6.20 10.37
N ASP A 63 13.60 -4.87 10.20
CA ASP A 63 13.58 -3.93 11.31
C ASP A 63 12.16 -3.60 11.83
N GLY A 64 11.13 -4.18 11.19
CA GLY A 64 9.73 -3.98 11.54
C GLY A 64 9.16 -2.65 11.02
N ARG A 65 9.83 -2.02 10.08
CA ARG A 65 9.43 -0.77 9.42
C ARG A 65 9.44 -0.96 7.92
N ILE A 66 8.89 -0.02 7.21
CA ILE A 66 8.96 0.02 5.75
C ILE A 66 9.53 1.37 5.32
N SER A 67 10.62 1.33 4.61
CA SER A 67 11.25 2.48 4.01
C SER A 67 10.65 2.81 2.65
N GLU A 68 10.89 4.02 2.15
CA GLU A 68 10.49 4.40 0.79
C GLU A 68 11.12 3.50 -0.28
N LYS A 69 12.36 3.06 -0.08
CA LYS A 69 13.06 2.17 -1.01
C LYS A 69 12.44 0.77 -1.03
N GLU A 70 12.09 0.22 0.14
CA GLU A 70 11.43 -1.07 0.24
C GLU A 70 10.05 -1.04 -0.42
N ALA A 71 9.25 -0.01 -0.17
CA ALA A 71 7.94 0.16 -0.78
C ALA A 71 8.02 0.32 -2.30
N SER A 72 9.00 1.09 -2.80
CA SER A 72 9.08 1.48 -4.21
C SER A 72 9.33 0.34 -5.18
N VAL A 73 9.82 -0.81 -4.71
CA VAL A 73 10.16 -1.98 -5.55
C VAL A 73 9.09 -3.07 -5.52
N VAL A 74 8.10 -2.98 -4.63
CA VAL A 74 7.00 -3.96 -4.51
C VAL A 74 6.10 -3.87 -5.73
N LYS A 75 5.87 -5.01 -6.39
CA LYS A 75 5.02 -5.09 -7.58
C LYS A 75 3.64 -5.68 -7.31
N SER A 76 3.54 -6.60 -6.35
CA SER A 76 2.28 -7.26 -6.06
C SER A 76 2.07 -7.34 -4.55
N LEU A 77 1.00 -6.69 -4.08
CA LEU A 77 0.67 -6.59 -2.66
C LEU A 77 -0.71 -7.19 -2.40
N ASP A 78 -0.75 -8.16 -1.48
CA ASP A 78 -1.98 -8.68 -0.91
C ASP A 78 -2.01 -8.38 0.60
N VAL A 79 -2.96 -7.54 1.00
CA VAL A 79 -3.27 -7.19 2.39
C VAL A 79 -4.75 -7.42 2.70
N GLY A 80 -5.36 -8.33 1.97
CA GLY A 80 -6.76 -8.70 2.14
C GLY A 80 -7.05 -9.31 3.52
N GLY A 81 -8.23 -9.02 4.08
CA GLY A 81 -8.69 -9.59 5.33
C GLY A 81 -7.88 -9.23 6.59
N SER A 82 -7.10 -8.17 6.54
CA SER A 82 -6.18 -7.77 7.62
C SER A 82 -6.80 -6.81 8.64
N GLY A 83 -8.09 -6.45 8.48
CA GLY A 83 -8.79 -5.55 9.39
C GLY A 83 -8.41 -4.08 9.25
N ILE A 84 -7.78 -3.72 8.14
CA ILE A 84 -7.22 -2.39 7.83
C ILE A 84 -8.35 -1.37 7.64
N ARG A 85 -8.18 -0.18 8.20
CA ARG A 85 -9.13 0.93 8.08
C ARG A 85 -8.65 2.03 7.15
N GLY A 86 -7.34 2.09 6.89
CA GLY A 86 -6.72 3.04 5.98
C GLY A 86 -5.40 2.52 5.45
N ILE A 87 -5.11 2.83 4.18
CA ILE A 87 -3.84 2.47 3.53
C ILE A 87 -3.04 3.74 3.17
N ASP A 88 -3.02 4.73 4.07
CA ASP A 88 -2.12 5.87 3.94
C ASP A 88 -0.67 5.36 3.77
N GLY A 89 0.06 5.91 2.82
CA GLY A 89 1.40 5.42 2.47
C GLY A 89 1.43 4.47 1.26
N ILE A 90 0.28 4.00 0.74
CA ILE A 90 0.25 3.19 -0.50
C ILE A 90 0.86 3.94 -1.69
N SER A 91 0.87 5.26 -1.66
CA SER A 91 1.46 6.12 -2.70
C SER A 91 2.97 5.93 -2.88
N TYR A 92 3.69 5.38 -1.89
CA TYR A 92 5.11 5.06 -1.99
C TYR A 92 5.39 3.77 -2.78
N PHE A 93 4.38 2.93 -2.98
CA PHE A 93 4.46 1.68 -3.74
C PHE A 93 4.37 1.94 -5.25
N THR A 94 5.36 2.65 -5.79
CA THR A 94 5.31 3.21 -7.15
C THR A 94 5.43 2.17 -8.26
N ALA A 95 6.03 1.00 -7.98
CA ALA A 95 6.13 -0.11 -8.92
C ALA A 95 4.92 -1.05 -8.89
N LEU A 96 3.90 -0.76 -8.04
CA LEU A 96 2.78 -1.66 -7.80
C LEU A 96 1.94 -1.87 -9.06
N THR A 97 1.86 -3.13 -9.50
CA THR A 97 1.04 -3.57 -10.63
C THR A 97 -0.23 -4.28 -10.19
N THR A 98 -0.20 -4.91 -9.01
CA THR A 98 -1.38 -5.60 -8.46
C THR A 98 -1.55 -5.25 -6.99
N LEU A 99 -2.77 -4.85 -6.61
CA LEU A 99 -3.16 -4.58 -5.23
C LEU A 99 -4.42 -5.37 -4.89
N ASP A 100 -4.34 -6.20 -3.86
CA ASP A 100 -5.51 -6.76 -3.19
C ASP A 100 -5.60 -6.17 -1.77
N CYS A 101 -6.61 -5.35 -1.54
CA CYS A 101 -6.97 -4.78 -0.24
C CYS A 101 -8.42 -5.11 0.12
N GLY A 102 -8.95 -6.20 -0.44
CA GLY A 102 -10.31 -6.66 -0.19
C GLY A 102 -10.54 -7.14 1.24
N TYR A 103 -11.81 -7.26 1.63
CA TYR A 103 -12.21 -7.77 2.95
C TYR A 103 -11.60 -7.00 4.12
N ASN A 104 -11.54 -5.67 4.00
CA ASN A 104 -11.05 -4.76 5.02
C ASN A 104 -12.15 -3.80 5.49
N GLN A 105 -11.79 -2.71 6.16
CA GLN A 105 -12.71 -1.71 6.68
C GLN A 105 -12.42 -0.32 6.07
N LEU A 106 -11.94 -0.29 4.81
CA LEU A 106 -11.56 0.95 4.14
C LEU A 106 -12.79 1.80 3.85
N THR A 107 -12.76 3.06 4.25
CA THR A 107 -13.78 4.07 3.92
C THR A 107 -13.36 4.97 2.77
N SER A 108 -12.06 4.99 2.45
CA SER A 108 -11.48 5.70 1.32
C SER A 108 -10.30 4.94 0.76
N LEU A 109 -10.00 5.14 -0.53
CA LEU A 109 -8.88 4.52 -1.23
C LEU A 109 -8.34 5.50 -2.27
N ASP A 110 -7.08 5.94 -2.08
CA ASP A 110 -6.37 6.77 -3.06
C ASP A 110 -5.23 5.97 -3.69
N VAL A 111 -5.42 5.56 -4.92
CA VAL A 111 -4.44 4.86 -5.75
C VAL A 111 -3.90 5.74 -6.90
N SER A 112 -4.10 7.05 -6.83
CA SER A 112 -3.75 7.99 -7.90
C SER A 112 -2.25 8.02 -8.23
N LYS A 113 -1.38 7.60 -7.30
CA LYS A 113 0.08 7.50 -7.50
C LYS A 113 0.53 6.14 -8.00
N ASN A 114 -0.30 5.11 -7.88
CA ASN A 114 0.00 3.75 -8.31
C ASN A 114 -0.40 3.55 -9.79
N THR A 115 0.17 4.36 -10.67
CA THR A 115 -0.24 4.45 -12.08
C THR A 115 0.12 3.21 -12.90
N ALA A 116 0.98 2.33 -12.37
CA ALA A 116 1.33 1.05 -12.99
C ALA A 116 0.33 -0.07 -12.70
N LEU A 117 -0.73 0.18 -11.89
CA LEU A 117 -1.72 -0.84 -11.55
C LEU A 117 -2.42 -1.40 -12.80
N THR A 118 -2.35 -2.71 -12.94
CA THR A 118 -3.09 -3.52 -13.92
C THR A 118 -4.23 -4.30 -13.26
N GLY A 119 -4.09 -4.61 -11.97
CA GLY A 119 -5.11 -5.29 -11.17
C GLY A 119 -5.37 -4.57 -9.85
N LEU A 120 -6.64 -4.28 -9.57
CA LEU A 120 -7.09 -3.72 -8.29
C LEU A 120 -8.27 -4.53 -7.77
N ARG A 121 -8.12 -5.08 -6.56
CA ARG A 121 -9.18 -5.72 -5.78
C ARG A 121 -9.37 -4.97 -4.47
N CYS A 122 -10.51 -4.29 -4.36
CA CYS A 122 -10.92 -3.56 -3.15
C CYS A 122 -12.33 -3.94 -2.70
N ARG A 123 -12.79 -5.14 -3.10
CA ARG A 123 -14.11 -5.67 -2.73
C ARG A 123 -14.31 -5.79 -1.23
N SER A 124 -15.56 -5.80 -0.79
CA SER A 124 -15.93 -6.01 0.61
C SER A 124 -15.22 -5.03 1.56
N ASN A 125 -15.44 -3.74 1.29
CA ASN A 125 -15.01 -2.61 2.08
C ASN A 125 -16.19 -1.65 2.33
N GLN A 126 -15.94 -0.43 2.75
CA GLN A 126 -16.95 0.60 3.05
C GLN A 126 -16.75 1.85 2.16
N LEU A 127 -16.25 1.65 0.93
CA LEU A 127 -15.95 2.75 0.01
C LEU A 127 -17.24 3.38 -0.50
N THR A 128 -17.36 4.70 -0.37
CA THR A 128 -18.47 5.49 -0.91
C THR A 128 -18.15 6.12 -2.27
N SER A 129 -16.86 6.22 -2.60
CA SER A 129 -16.35 6.68 -3.88
C SER A 129 -15.05 5.95 -4.22
N LEU A 130 -14.75 5.85 -5.51
CA LEU A 130 -13.49 5.28 -6.00
C LEU A 130 -13.10 6.01 -7.29
N ASP A 131 -11.91 6.64 -7.29
CA ASP A 131 -11.34 7.27 -8.47
C ASP A 131 -10.17 6.42 -9.01
N VAL A 132 -10.36 5.85 -10.18
CA VAL A 132 -9.35 5.06 -10.91
C VAL A 132 -8.88 5.76 -12.19
N SER A 133 -9.20 7.03 -12.37
CA SER A 133 -8.90 7.79 -13.59
C SER A 133 -7.40 7.89 -13.91
N LYS A 134 -6.52 7.73 -12.92
CA LYS A 134 -5.07 7.73 -13.10
C LYS A 134 -4.49 6.34 -13.37
N ASN A 135 -5.25 5.28 -13.15
CA ASN A 135 -4.82 3.90 -13.30
C ASN A 135 -5.20 3.36 -14.70
N THR A 136 -4.75 4.05 -15.73
CA THR A 136 -5.16 3.80 -17.14
C THR A 136 -4.70 2.43 -17.67
N ALA A 137 -3.77 1.77 -16.99
CA ALA A 137 -3.31 0.42 -17.32
C ALA A 137 -4.17 -0.69 -16.70
N LEU A 138 -5.23 -0.36 -15.92
CA LEU A 138 -6.09 -1.36 -15.30
C LEU A 138 -6.74 -2.27 -16.35
N THR A 139 -6.55 -3.57 -16.17
CA THR A 139 -7.21 -4.65 -16.93
C THR A 139 -8.27 -5.36 -16.08
N THR A 140 -8.09 -5.37 -14.77
CA THR A 140 -9.01 -6.01 -13.82
C THR A 140 -9.32 -5.08 -12.66
N LEU A 141 -10.62 -4.84 -12.41
CA LEU A 141 -11.12 -4.07 -11.26
C LEU A 141 -12.21 -4.88 -10.56
N ASP A 142 -11.98 -5.21 -9.28
CA ASP A 142 -12.99 -5.77 -8.40
C ASP A 142 -13.24 -4.79 -7.24
N CYS A 143 -14.32 -4.04 -7.34
CA CYS A 143 -14.80 -3.10 -6.31
C CYS A 143 -16.18 -3.50 -5.77
N GLY A 144 -16.55 -4.77 -5.91
CA GLY A 144 -17.83 -5.31 -5.45
C GLY A 144 -18.01 -5.21 -3.93
N SER A 145 -19.26 -5.24 -3.47
CA SER A 145 -19.59 -5.18 -2.05
C SER A 145 -18.99 -3.96 -1.34
N ASN A 146 -19.33 -2.80 -1.85
CA ASN A 146 -18.99 -1.48 -1.28
C ASN A 146 -20.26 -0.61 -1.20
N GLN A 147 -20.10 0.70 -1.03
CA GLN A 147 -21.19 1.67 -0.95
C GLN A 147 -21.11 2.72 -2.08
N LEU A 148 -20.56 2.32 -3.25
CA LEU A 148 -20.38 3.22 -4.37
C LEU A 148 -21.72 3.62 -4.97
N THR A 149 -21.93 4.92 -5.19
CA THR A 149 -23.13 5.47 -5.85
C THR A 149 -22.89 5.79 -7.32
N SER A 150 -21.64 5.95 -7.72
CA SER A 150 -21.18 6.13 -9.10
C SER A 150 -19.81 5.50 -9.27
N LEU A 151 -19.47 5.12 -10.49
CA LEU A 151 -18.16 4.63 -10.88
C LEU A 151 -17.87 5.09 -12.32
N ASP A 152 -16.81 5.89 -12.48
CA ASP A 152 -16.30 6.30 -13.80
C ASP A 152 -15.02 5.52 -14.12
N PHE A 153 -15.09 4.69 -15.15
CA PHE A 153 -13.94 3.96 -15.70
C PHE A 153 -13.65 4.32 -17.16
N SER A 154 -14.16 5.44 -17.64
CA SER A 154 -13.98 5.92 -19.02
C SER A 154 -12.51 6.09 -19.44
N LYS A 155 -11.60 6.26 -18.47
CA LYS A 155 -10.15 6.36 -18.71
C LYS A 155 -9.44 5.00 -18.70
N ASN A 156 -10.09 3.94 -18.24
CA ASN A 156 -9.52 2.61 -18.08
C ASN A 156 -9.79 1.75 -19.32
N THR A 157 -9.38 2.25 -20.50
CA THR A 157 -9.69 1.63 -21.80
C THR A 157 -9.09 0.23 -22.01
N ALA A 158 -8.15 -0.18 -21.15
CA ALA A 158 -7.60 -1.54 -21.13
C ALA A 158 -8.42 -2.51 -20.27
N LEU A 159 -9.49 -2.04 -19.59
CA LEU A 159 -10.27 -2.85 -18.67
C LEU A 159 -11.00 -3.97 -19.41
N THR A 160 -10.75 -5.21 -18.98
CA THR A 160 -11.37 -6.42 -19.56
C THR A 160 -12.26 -7.14 -18.55
N THR A 161 -12.02 -6.93 -17.27
CA THR A 161 -12.78 -7.56 -16.19
C THR A 161 -13.19 -6.51 -15.17
N LEU A 162 -14.49 -6.38 -14.94
CA LEU A 162 -15.07 -5.48 -13.95
C LEU A 162 -16.06 -6.24 -13.08
N ASP A 163 -15.85 -6.26 -11.77
CA ASP A 163 -16.85 -6.61 -10.77
C ASP A 163 -17.14 -5.38 -9.89
N CYS A 164 -18.33 -4.82 -10.04
CA CYS A 164 -18.85 -3.73 -9.22
C CYS A 164 -20.21 -4.10 -8.57
N GLY A 165 -20.51 -5.39 -8.49
CA GLY A 165 -21.72 -5.92 -7.88
C GLY A 165 -21.87 -5.55 -6.41
N TYR A 166 -23.09 -5.58 -5.88
CA TYR A 166 -23.38 -5.26 -4.48
C TYR A 166 -22.88 -3.85 -4.07
N ASN A 167 -23.20 -2.84 -4.89
CA ASN A 167 -23.01 -1.41 -4.65
C ASN A 167 -24.35 -0.69 -4.74
N GLN A 168 -24.36 0.64 -4.74
CA GLN A 168 -25.54 1.50 -4.86
C GLN A 168 -25.54 2.25 -6.20
N LEU A 169 -24.92 1.66 -7.23
CA LEU A 169 -24.81 2.28 -8.57
C LEU A 169 -26.18 2.35 -9.22
N THR A 170 -26.53 3.53 -9.74
CA THR A 170 -27.80 3.78 -10.43
C THR A 170 -27.69 3.65 -11.96
N SER A 171 -26.48 3.80 -12.49
CA SER A 171 -26.13 3.62 -13.90
C SER A 171 -24.69 3.13 -14.02
N LEU A 172 -24.40 2.49 -15.12
CA LEU A 172 -23.05 2.11 -15.52
C LEU A 172 -22.92 2.46 -17.01
N ASP A 173 -22.10 3.47 -17.30
CA ASP A 173 -21.81 3.83 -18.69
C ASP A 173 -20.67 2.90 -19.18
N VAL A 174 -20.97 2.12 -20.24
CA VAL A 174 -20.07 1.10 -20.81
C VAL A 174 -19.60 1.57 -22.19
#